data_a8d57fb345826918c383b08b035b7760
#
_entry.id   a8d57fb345826918c383b08b035b7760
#
_cell.length_a   1.000
_cell.length_b   1.000
_cell.length_c   1.000
_cell.angle_alpha   90.00
_cell.angle_beta   90.00
_cell.angle_gamma   90.00
#
_symmetry.space_group_name_H-M   'P 1'
#
loop_
_entity.id
_entity.type
_entity.pdbx_description
1 polymer ?
#
loop_
_entity_poly.entity_id
_entity_poly.type
_entity_poly.pdbx_seq_one_letter_code
_entity_poly.pdbx_strand_id
1 'polypeptide(L)'
;MYIRFFLIVALFCTFTTYAYEVKRIRRHIQKPVSPTKDSFYVPKEGWEKAKPGTILASRKIQAGFTERRKIHLDGAYQLLYRTSGVDDKSPSFTVTTVLVPKNARTNKLVMVMPYEDSNFVDCAPSYKIQLGAPNEVNPIQSVEELMWTSILNDGWILTLPDHQGPLSAFSSSFIHGHASLDALRATLNFDTLKLQPDDPIVGIGYSGGAMAGGWAASLHDSYASELNVVGWALGGTPSNLTGTFRGVNGGLFAGFSVAGIAGLVDSYPEVNDYIGSVITPAGNDALQYTREHCMMGIVVGLQNVNMTLDSFVSNGNTLLTDKKIAPLL
;
A
#
# COMPACT_ATOMS: atom_id res chain seq x y z
N MET A 1 47.89 34.86 -6.59
CA MET A 1 46.79 35.16 -5.65
C MET A 1 45.44 35.32 -6.35
N TYR A 2 45.38 35.83 -7.59
CA TYR A 2 44.13 36.07 -8.33
C TYR A 2 43.42 34.79 -8.85
N ILE A 3 44.13 33.72 -9.20
CA ILE A 3 43.54 32.49 -9.75
C ILE A 3 42.68 31.72 -8.69
N ARG A 4 43.09 31.73 -7.42
CA ARG A 4 42.33 31.07 -6.35
C ARG A 4 41.01 31.79 -6.01
N PHE A 5 40.96 33.12 -6.22
CA PHE A 5 39.75 33.92 -5.96
C PHE A 5 38.69 33.66 -7.05
N PHE A 6 39.10 33.51 -8.31
CA PHE A 6 38.19 33.20 -9.42
C PHE A 6 37.55 31.81 -9.29
N LEU A 7 38.31 30.81 -8.82
CA LEU A 7 37.78 29.45 -8.62
C LEU A 7 36.74 29.38 -7.48
N ILE A 8 36.92 30.13 -6.40
CA ILE A 8 35.97 30.17 -5.27
C ILE A 8 34.70 30.90 -5.69
N VAL A 9 34.78 31.99 -6.46
CA VAL A 9 33.60 32.72 -6.96
C VAL A 9 32.82 31.85 -7.98
N ALA A 10 33.51 31.11 -8.86
CA ALA A 10 32.87 30.21 -9.81
C ALA A 10 32.14 29.04 -9.09
N LEU A 11 32.75 28.45 -8.04
CA LEU A 11 32.07 27.43 -7.23
C LEU A 11 30.84 28.00 -6.49
N PHE A 12 30.93 29.20 -5.92
CA PHE A 12 29.78 29.82 -5.25
C PHE A 12 28.66 30.15 -6.23
N CYS A 13 28.97 30.61 -7.45
CA CYS A 13 27.95 30.87 -8.48
C CYS A 13 27.28 29.58 -8.96
N THR A 14 28.01 28.47 -9.08
CA THR A 14 27.42 27.18 -9.48
C THR A 14 26.56 26.59 -8.36
N PHE A 15 26.96 26.72 -7.09
CA PHE A 15 26.14 26.30 -5.96
C PHE A 15 24.88 27.15 -5.79
N THR A 16 24.94 28.45 -6.00
CA THR A 16 23.77 29.33 -5.91
C THR A 16 22.80 29.13 -7.07
N THR A 17 23.28 28.91 -8.30
CA THR A 17 22.44 28.59 -9.45
C THR A 17 21.79 27.20 -9.28
N TYR A 18 22.53 26.20 -8.82
CA TYR A 18 21.99 24.87 -8.53
C TYR A 18 20.93 24.93 -7.42
N ALA A 19 21.19 25.65 -6.33
CA ALA A 19 20.23 25.85 -5.24
C ALA A 19 18.99 26.64 -5.67
N TYR A 20 19.15 27.61 -6.58
CA TYR A 20 18.04 28.39 -7.15
C TYR A 20 17.18 27.55 -8.10
N GLU A 21 17.80 26.72 -8.96
CA GLU A 21 17.10 25.78 -9.83
C GLU A 21 16.34 24.73 -9.02
N VAL A 22 16.94 24.15 -7.99
CA VAL A 22 16.29 23.21 -7.08
C VAL A 22 15.10 23.88 -6.36
N LYS A 23 15.24 25.14 -5.91
CA LYS A 23 14.11 25.91 -5.34
C LYS A 23 13.04 26.23 -6.37
N ARG A 24 13.40 26.48 -7.64
CA ARG A 24 12.44 26.77 -8.71
C ARG A 24 11.65 25.53 -9.09
N ILE A 25 12.30 24.36 -9.17
CA ILE A 25 11.65 23.06 -9.40
C ILE A 25 10.67 22.77 -8.25
N ARG A 26 11.07 23.01 -6.99
CA ARG A 26 10.19 22.84 -5.83
C ARG A 26 8.90 23.68 -5.88
N ARG A 27 8.92 24.86 -6.51
CA ARG A 27 7.75 25.75 -6.59
C ARG A 27 6.71 25.31 -7.62
N HIS A 28 7.02 24.36 -8.50
CA HIS A 28 6.15 23.94 -9.59
C HIS A 28 5.55 22.53 -9.44
N ILE A 29 6.03 21.72 -8.49
CA ILE A 29 5.42 20.42 -8.20
C ILE A 29 4.27 20.66 -7.22
N GLN A 30 3.05 20.52 -7.73
CA GLN A 30 1.85 20.61 -6.90
C GLN A 30 1.70 19.32 -6.08
N LYS A 31 1.50 19.47 -4.76
CA LYS A 31 1.18 18.35 -3.88
C LYS A 31 -0.19 17.76 -4.28
N PRO A 32 -0.28 16.44 -4.53
CA PRO A 32 -1.58 15.82 -4.79
C PRO A 32 -2.47 15.90 -3.55
N VAL A 33 -3.79 15.86 -3.79
CA VAL A 33 -4.77 15.81 -2.70
C VAL A 33 -4.70 14.43 -2.05
N SER A 34 -4.72 14.39 -0.72
CA SER A 34 -4.65 13.12 0.01
C SER A 34 -5.96 12.32 -0.10
N PRO A 35 -5.92 10.97 -0.03
CA PRO A 35 -7.08 10.10 -0.19
C PRO A 35 -8.28 10.51 0.67
N THR A 36 -8.05 10.90 1.92
CA THR A 36 -9.12 11.35 2.84
C THR A 36 -9.83 12.63 2.40
N LYS A 37 -9.25 13.40 1.45
CA LYS A 37 -9.77 14.68 0.95
C LYS A 37 -10.07 14.66 -0.54
N ASP A 38 -9.71 13.61 -1.24
CA ASP A 38 -9.82 13.50 -2.69
C ASP A 38 -11.08 12.71 -3.07
N SER A 39 -12.03 13.38 -3.70
CA SER A 39 -13.28 12.77 -4.16
C SER A 39 -13.10 11.62 -5.14
N PHE A 40 -11.91 11.47 -5.74
CA PHE A 40 -11.61 10.33 -6.59
C PHE A 40 -11.67 9.00 -5.82
N TYR A 41 -11.33 8.99 -4.54
CA TYR A 41 -11.36 7.79 -3.69
C TYR A 41 -12.76 7.44 -3.18
N VAL A 42 -13.78 8.20 -3.55
CA VAL A 42 -15.17 7.95 -3.15
C VAL A 42 -15.99 7.53 -4.38
N PRO A 43 -16.47 6.28 -4.44
CA PRO A 43 -17.27 5.83 -5.58
C PRO A 43 -18.63 6.53 -5.62
N LYS A 44 -19.20 6.62 -6.83
CA LYS A 44 -20.54 7.18 -7.04
C LYS A 44 -21.62 6.20 -6.58
N GLU A 45 -22.77 6.71 -6.18
CA GLU A 45 -23.94 5.91 -5.77
C GLU A 45 -24.24 4.74 -6.73
N GLY A 46 -24.58 3.59 -6.17
CA GLY A 46 -24.94 2.38 -6.92
C GLY A 46 -23.74 1.49 -7.31
N TRP A 47 -22.53 1.86 -6.91
CA TRP A 47 -21.30 1.10 -7.19
C TRP A 47 -21.33 -0.32 -6.59
N GLU A 48 -22.07 -0.55 -5.51
CA GLU A 48 -22.15 -1.81 -4.79
C GLU A 48 -22.68 -2.94 -5.69
N LYS A 49 -23.48 -2.59 -6.70
CA LYS A 49 -24.08 -3.52 -7.67
C LYS A 49 -23.10 -3.97 -8.77
N ALA A 50 -21.97 -3.29 -8.88
CA ALA A 50 -20.95 -3.64 -9.86
C ALA A 50 -20.29 -4.99 -9.51
N LYS A 51 -19.79 -5.68 -10.53
CA LYS A 51 -19.02 -6.92 -10.33
C LYS A 51 -17.61 -6.61 -9.82
N PRO A 52 -16.95 -7.53 -9.08
CA PRO A 52 -15.54 -7.43 -8.74
C PRO A 52 -14.67 -7.09 -9.96
N GLY A 53 -13.71 -6.18 -9.80
CA GLY A 53 -12.84 -5.70 -10.89
C GLY A 53 -13.47 -4.66 -11.81
N THR A 54 -14.74 -4.26 -11.62
CA THR A 54 -15.34 -3.17 -12.39
C THR A 54 -14.67 -1.85 -12.06
N ILE A 55 -14.20 -1.13 -13.08
CA ILE A 55 -13.64 0.22 -12.93
C ILE A 55 -14.79 1.20 -12.67
N LEU A 56 -14.78 1.85 -11.53
CA LEU A 56 -15.78 2.83 -11.10
C LEU A 56 -15.40 4.24 -11.52
N ALA A 57 -14.09 4.53 -11.55
CA ALA A 57 -13.52 5.78 -12.05
C ALA A 57 -12.06 5.55 -12.47
N SER A 58 -11.58 6.38 -13.39
CA SER A 58 -10.17 6.38 -13.76
C SER A 58 -9.65 7.81 -13.94
N ARG A 59 -8.35 8.00 -13.71
CA ARG A 59 -7.68 9.27 -13.98
C ARG A 59 -6.22 9.06 -14.36
N LYS A 60 -5.69 9.97 -15.17
CA LYS A 60 -4.26 10.05 -15.44
C LYS A 60 -3.55 10.83 -14.34
N ILE A 61 -2.39 10.37 -13.91
CA ILE A 61 -1.56 11.02 -12.89
C ILE A 61 -0.14 11.24 -13.40
N GLN A 62 0.67 11.98 -12.63
CA GLN A 62 2.11 12.00 -12.75
C GLN A 62 2.69 11.15 -11.62
N ALA A 63 3.39 10.08 -12.00
CA ALA A 63 4.08 9.23 -11.04
C ALA A 63 5.51 9.73 -10.76
N GLY A 64 5.96 9.53 -9.54
CA GLY A 64 7.32 9.87 -9.11
C GLY A 64 7.82 8.91 -8.04
N PHE A 65 9.11 8.62 -8.09
CA PHE A 65 9.81 8.05 -6.96
C PHE A 65 10.24 9.21 -6.06
N THR A 66 9.84 9.17 -4.82
CA THR A 66 9.97 10.30 -3.90
C THR A 66 9.20 11.55 -4.38
N GLU A 67 9.07 12.57 -3.55
CA GLU A 67 8.33 13.80 -3.84
C GLU A 67 8.75 14.52 -5.14
N ARG A 68 9.92 14.21 -5.70
CA ARG A 68 10.59 15.06 -6.70
C ARG A 68 11.11 14.35 -7.92
N ARG A 69 11.24 13.04 -7.87
CA ARG A 69 11.84 12.26 -8.96
C ARG A 69 10.73 11.70 -9.85
N LYS A 70 10.38 12.44 -10.90
CA LYS A 70 9.41 11.97 -11.90
C LYS A 70 9.89 10.67 -12.56
N ILE A 71 8.99 9.71 -12.68
CA ILE A 71 9.20 8.51 -13.49
C ILE A 71 8.82 8.83 -14.93
N HIS A 72 9.68 8.47 -15.88
CA HIS A 72 9.46 8.68 -17.30
C HIS A 72 8.67 7.49 -17.90
N LEU A 73 7.36 7.64 -17.95
CA LEU A 73 6.38 6.66 -18.43
C LEU A 73 5.62 7.21 -19.65
N ASP A 74 5.06 6.32 -20.46
CA ASP A 74 4.06 6.69 -21.46
C ASP A 74 2.71 7.01 -20.81
N GLY A 75 2.38 6.33 -19.72
CA GLY A 75 1.20 6.60 -18.93
C GLY A 75 1.35 6.18 -17.47
N ALA A 76 0.64 6.88 -16.60
CA ALA A 76 0.38 6.47 -15.24
C ALA A 76 -1.09 6.78 -14.93
N TYR A 77 -1.82 5.79 -14.46
CA TYR A 77 -3.25 5.88 -14.26
C TYR A 77 -3.64 5.36 -12.88
N GLN A 78 -4.66 5.94 -12.30
CA GLN A 78 -5.34 5.39 -11.13
C GLN A 78 -6.71 4.88 -11.58
N LEU A 79 -7.04 3.68 -11.13
CA LEU A 79 -8.32 3.04 -11.34
C LEU A 79 -8.95 2.82 -9.98
N LEU A 80 -10.06 3.50 -9.71
CA LEU A 80 -10.95 3.17 -8.60
C LEU A 80 -11.80 1.99 -9.06
N TYR A 81 -11.81 0.89 -8.34
CA TYR A 81 -12.50 -0.32 -8.74
C TYR A 81 -13.28 -0.97 -7.59
N ARG A 82 -14.31 -1.72 -7.96
CA ARG A 82 -15.10 -2.53 -7.04
C ARG A 82 -14.32 -3.80 -6.69
N THR A 83 -14.26 -4.13 -5.39
CA THR A 83 -13.71 -5.37 -4.85
C THR A 83 -14.62 -5.94 -3.76
N SER A 84 -14.21 -7.07 -3.14
CA SER A 84 -14.92 -7.68 -2.02
C SER A 84 -14.27 -7.32 -0.69
N GLY A 85 -15.06 -7.30 0.37
CA GLY A 85 -14.64 -7.11 1.75
C GLY A 85 -13.98 -8.35 2.35
N VAL A 86 -14.23 -8.60 3.64
CA VAL A 86 -13.71 -9.78 4.37
C VAL A 86 -14.34 -11.09 3.92
N ASP A 87 -15.41 -11.02 3.21
CA ASP A 87 -16.06 -12.14 2.52
C ASP A 87 -16.19 -11.80 1.02
N ASP A 88 -16.49 -12.79 0.19
CA ASP A 88 -16.65 -12.65 -1.26
C ASP A 88 -17.97 -11.97 -1.68
N LYS A 89 -18.84 -11.64 -0.74
CA LYS A 89 -20.20 -11.11 -0.96
C LYS A 89 -20.31 -9.63 -0.65
N SER A 90 -19.71 -9.18 0.44
CA SER A 90 -19.75 -7.78 0.87
C SER A 90 -19.02 -6.88 -0.12
N PRO A 91 -19.72 -5.90 -0.75
CA PRO A 91 -19.08 -5.00 -1.70
C PRO A 91 -18.08 -4.09 -0.98
N SER A 92 -16.92 -3.92 -1.58
CA SER A 92 -15.90 -2.97 -1.18
C SER A 92 -15.32 -2.29 -2.43
N PHE A 93 -14.44 -1.33 -2.25
CA PHE A 93 -13.76 -0.64 -3.33
C PHE A 93 -12.35 -0.26 -2.89
N THR A 94 -11.47 -0.08 -3.84
CA THR A 94 -10.14 0.47 -3.59
C THR A 94 -9.54 1.01 -4.89
N VAL A 95 -8.28 1.45 -4.84
CA VAL A 95 -7.58 2.02 -5.99
C VAL A 95 -6.41 1.12 -6.37
N THR A 96 -6.13 1.00 -7.67
CA THR A 96 -4.84 0.54 -8.15
C THR A 96 -4.18 1.61 -9.01
N THR A 97 -2.86 1.67 -8.97
CA THR A 97 -2.07 2.51 -9.85
C THR A 97 -1.44 1.67 -10.94
N VAL A 98 -1.67 2.05 -12.20
CA VAL A 98 -1.09 1.38 -13.36
C VAL A 98 0.02 2.24 -13.94
N LEU A 99 1.22 1.67 -14.06
CA LEU A 99 2.40 2.31 -14.65
C LEU A 99 2.70 1.66 -16.01
N VAL A 100 2.65 2.48 -17.06
CA VAL A 100 2.91 2.05 -18.44
C VAL A 100 4.29 2.58 -18.87
N PRO A 101 5.31 1.72 -18.99
CA PRO A 101 6.64 2.15 -19.37
C PRO A 101 6.68 2.60 -20.85
N LYS A 102 7.73 3.32 -21.21
CA LYS A 102 8.05 3.56 -22.62
C LYS A 102 8.33 2.22 -23.31
N ASN A 103 7.79 2.03 -24.50
CA ASN A 103 7.89 0.77 -25.23
C ASN A 103 7.26 -0.43 -24.46
N ALA A 104 6.12 -0.20 -23.84
CA ALA A 104 5.39 -1.22 -23.10
C ALA A 104 5.13 -2.47 -23.97
N ARG A 105 5.40 -3.63 -23.39
CA ARG A 105 5.00 -4.92 -23.96
C ARG A 105 3.57 -5.20 -23.52
N THR A 106 2.64 -5.07 -24.44
CA THR A 106 1.18 -5.16 -24.17
C THR A 106 0.69 -6.57 -23.84
N ASN A 107 1.57 -7.53 -23.63
CA ASN A 107 1.27 -8.92 -23.27
C ASN A 107 2.01 -9.33 -21.98
N LYS A 108 2.38 -8.40 -21.12
CA LYS A 108 3.08 -8.70 -19.86
C LYS A 108 2.63 -7.74 -18.78
N LEU A 109 1.98 -8.32 -17.77
CA LEU A 109 1.49 -7.61 -16.61
C LEU A 109 2.18 -8.13 -15.33
N VAL A 110 2.70 -7.23 -14.54
CA VAL A 110 3.19 -7.53 -13.20
C VAL A 110 2.35 -6.78 -12.18
N MET A 111 1.77 -7.52 -11.25
CA MET A 111 1.19 -6.94 -10.05
C MET A 111 2.26 -6.86 -8.98
N VAL A 112 2.54 -5.67 -8.53
CA VAL A 112 3.39 -5.43 -7.37
C VAL A 112 2.51 -5.01 -6.21
N MET A 113 2.52 -5.77 -5.13
CA MET A 113 1.90 -5.40 -3.87
C MET A 113 2.92 -4.63 -3.04
N PRO A 114 2.85 -3.28 -3.00
CA PRO A 114 3.74 -2.49 -2.17
C PRO A 114 3.47 -2.75 -0.69
N TYR A 115 4.47 -2.58 0.17
CA TYR A 115 4.15 -2.46 1.59
C TYR A 115 3.38 -1.14 1.82
N GLU A 116 2.40 -1.18 2.70
CA GLU A 116 1.70 -0.01 3.24
C GLU A 116 1.85 0.00 4.76
N ASP A 117 1.56 -1.15 5.38
CA ASP A 117 1.81 -1.51 6.78
C ASP A 117 1.35 -0.40 7.75
N SER A 118 0.15 0.14 7.50
CA SER A 118 -0.43 1.28 8.20
C SER A 118 -1.95 1.20 8.14
N ASN A 119 -2.63 1.79 9.12
CA ASN A 119 -4.09 1.94 9.14
C ASN A 119 -4.52 3.37 8.75
N PHE A 120 -3.62 4.14 8.17
CA PHE A 120 -3.89 5.52 7.75
C PHE A 120 -4.03 5.60 6.23
N VAL A 121 -5.24 5.85 5.74
CA VAL A 121 -5.58 5.88 4.31
C VAL A 121 -4.70 6.84 3.49
N ASP A 122 -4.21 7.93 4.10
CA ASP A 122 -3.27 8.85 3.44
C ASP A 122 -1.86 8.25 3.25
N CYS A 123 -1.65 6.98 3.64
CA CYS A 123 -0.43 6.23 3.37
C CYS A 123 -0.56 5.27 2.19
N ALA A 124 -1.73 5.20 1.56
CA ALA A 124 -2.01 4.30 0.45
C ALA A 124 -0.96 4.41 -0.68
N PRO A 125 -0.52 3.28 -1.24
CA PRO A 125 0.44 3.25 -2.35
C PRO A 125 0.06 4.14 -3.52
N SER A 126 -1.23 4.18 -3.88
CA SER A 126 -1.74 5.03 -4.96
C SER A 126 -1.52 6.53 -4.70
N TYR A 127 -1.53 6.96 -3.45
CA TYR A 127 -1.20 8.34 -3.09
C TYR A 127 0.31 8.58 -3.10
N LYS A 128 1.06 7.68 -2.47
CA LYS A 128 2.51 7.84 -2.31
C LYS A 128 3.29 7.81 -3.62
N ILE A 129 2.81 7.12 -4.64
CA ILE A 129 3.43 7.08 -5.97
C ILE A 129 3.21 8.37 -6.79
N GLN A 130 2.32 9.26 -6.40
CA GLN A 130 2.09 10.50 -7.12
C GLN A 130 3.24 11.48 -6.92
N LEU A 131 3.69 12.09 -8.02
CA LEU A 131 4.72 13.12 -7.97
C LEU A 131 4.27 14.28 -7.07
N GLY A 132 5.07 14.60 -6.06
CA GLY A 132 4.77 15.65 -5.08
C GLY A 132 4.02 15.16 -3.84
N ALA A 133 3.67 13.88 -3.76
CA ALA A 133 3.16 13.29 -2.52
C ALA A 133 4.25 13.32 -1.42
N PRO A 134 3.89 13.61 -0.16
CA PRO A 134 4.84 13.56 0.93
C PRO A 134 5.30 12.12 1.14
N ASN A 135 6.60 11.91 1.09
CA ASN A 135 7.23 10.62 1.38
C ASN A 135 7.95 10.68 2.72
N GLU A 136 7.77 9.64 3.49
CA GLU A 136 8.68 9.35 4.60
C GLU A 136 10.03 8.93 4.01
N VAL A 137 11.13 9.39 4.59
CA VAL A 137 12.45 8.90 4.22
C VAL A 137 12.55 7.45 4.69
N ASN A 138 12.38 6.52 3.76
CA ASN A 138 12.29 5.11 4.06
C ASN A 138 13.22 4.29 3.14
N PRO A 139 14.25 3.63 3.70
CA PRO A 139 15.16 2.80 2.92
C PRO A 139 14.46 1.64 2.19
N ILE A 140 13.40 1.08 2.79
CA ILE A 140 12.63 -0.05 2.22
C ILE A 140 11.95 0.39 0.94
N GLN A 141 11.32 1.56 0.94
CA GLN A 141 10.70 2.13 -0.26
C GLN A 141 11.72 2.28 -1.41
N SER A 142 12.93 2.71 -1.10
CA SER A 142 13.98 2.86 -2.11
C SER A 142 14.36 1.54 -2.77
N VAL A 143 14.34 0.43 -2.03
CA VAL A 143 14.59 -0.92 -2.56
C VAL A 143 13.45 -1.38 -3.46
N GLU A 144 12.19 -1.18 -3.05
CA GLU A 144 11.04 -1.48 -3.89
C GLU A 144 11.04 -0.66 -5.19
N GLU A 145 11.29 0.65 -5.10
CA GLU A 145 11.37 1.54 -6.26
C GLU A 145 12.47 1.10 -7.26
N LEU A 146 13.59 0.58 -6.76
CA LEU A 146 14.66 0.05 -7.61
C LEU A 146 14.19 -1.22 -8.36
N MET A 147 13.49 -2.11 -7.69
CA MET A 147 12.89 -3.31 -8.29
C MET A 147 11.86 -2.93 -9.37
N TRP A 148 10.94 -2.00 -9.08
CA TRP A 148 9.95 -1.52 -10.05
C TRP A 148 10.61 -0.87 -11.26
N THR A 149 11.70 -0.10 -11.05
CA THR A 149 12.46 0.51 -12.14
C THR A 149 13.03 -0.54 -13.08
N SER A 150 13.54 -1.67 -12.57
CA SER A 150 14.04 -2.77 -13.41
C SER A 150 12.94 -3.35 -14.27
N ILE A 151 11.78 -3.67 -13.69
CA ILE A 151 10.64 -4.24 -14.39
C ILE A 151 10.11 -3.29 -15.48
N LEU A 152 9.99 -2.00 -15.15
CA LEU A 152 9.56 -0.96 -16.10
C LEU A 152 10.57 -0.79 -17.26
N ASN A 153 11.87 -0.90 -17.00
CA ASN A 153 12.90 -0.82 -18.04
C ASN A 153 12.83 -2.00 -19.01
N ASP A 154 12.37 -3.17 -18.54
CA ASP A 154 12.12 -4.35 -19.38
C ASP A 154 10.83 -4.23 -20.21
N GLY A 155 10.09 -3.11 -20.05
CA GLY A 155 8.89 -2.82 -20.80
C GLY A 155 7.62 -3.49 -20.28
N TRP A 156 7.61 -3.97 -19.02
CA TRP A 156 6.45 -4.62 -18.44
C TRP A 156 5.53 -3.60 -17.75
N ILE A 157 4.23 -3.76 -17.95
CA ILE A 157 3.21 -2.94 -17.29
C ILE A 157 3.11 -3.35 -15.83
N LEU A 158 3.08 -2.38 -14.93
CA LEU A 158 2.87 -2.64 -13.50
C LEU A 158 1.46 -2.21 -13.08
N THR A 159 0.85 -2.98 -12.20
CA THR A 159 -0.32 -2.57 -11.40
C THR A 159 0.02 -2.68 -9.92
N LEU A 160 -0.27 -1.62 -9.16
CA LEU A 160 0.07 -1.45 -7.75
C LEU A 160 -1.23 -1.19 -6.97
N PRO A 161 -1.87 -2.23 -6.42
CA PRO A 161 -3.12 -2.07 -5.66
C PRO A 161 -2.88 -1.45 -4.28
N ASP A 162 -3.83 -0.63 -3.82
CA ASP A 162 -4.03 -0.32 -2.41
C ASP A 162 -4.73 -1.51 -1.77
N HIS A 163 -3.96 -2.57 -1.52
CA HIS A 163 -4.50 -3.89 -1.16
C HIS A 163 -5.13 -3.94 0.24
N GLN A 164 -4.85 -2.96 1.10
CA GLN A 164 -5.47 -2.86 2.43
C GLN A 164 -6.90 -2.28 2.37
N GLY A 165 -7.37 -1.91 1.17
CA GLY A 165 -8.73 -1.44 0.96
C GLY A 165 -9.00 -0.02 1.46
N PRO A 166 -10.26 0.42 1.48
CA PRO A 166 -10.63 1.81 1.77
C PRO A 166 -10.42 2.25 3.22
N LEU A 167 -10.17 1.30 4.11
CA LEU A 167 -9.91 1.54 5.53
C LEU A 167 -8.43 1.34 5.90
N SER A 168 -7.56 1.06 4.93
CA SER A 168 -6.16 0.66 5.18
C SER A 168 -6.07 -0.42 6.25
N ALA A 169 -6.84 -1.51 6.08
CA ALA A 169 -7.01 -2.56 7.08
C ALA A 169 -5.82 -3.53 7.09
N PHE A 170 -4.71 -3.09 7.68
CA PHE A 170 -3.50 -3.91 7.80
C PHE A 170 -3.79 -5.24 8.51
N SER A 171 -3.23 -6.33 8.01
CA SER A 171 -3.47 -7.72 8.45
C SER A 171 -4.86 -8.29 8.16
N SER A 172 -5.76 -7.56 7.50
CA SER A 172 -7.07 -8.10 7.08
C SER A 172 -6.94 -8.93 5.81
N SER A 173 -6.58 -10.16 5.99
CA SER A 173 -6.09 -11.11 4.99
C SER A 173 -6.98 -11.25 3.75
N PHE A 174 -8.30 -11.44 3.92
CA PHE A 174 -9.25 -11.58 2.80
C PHE A 174 -9.36 -10.29 1.98
N ILE A 175 -9.38 -9.13 2.64
CA ILE A 175 -9.40 -7.83 1.94
C ILE A 175 -8.17 -7.70 1.04
N HIS A 176 -6.97 -8.06 1.54
CA HIS A 176 -5.72 -8.00 0.77
C HIS A 176 -5.78 -8.88 -0.49
N GLY A 177 -6.27 -10.11 -0.34
CA GLY A 177 -6.38 -11.05 -1.45
C GLY A 177 -7.41 -10.62 -2.50
N HIS A 178 -8.62 -10.26 -2.07
CA HIS A 178 -9.68 -9.77 -2.96
C HIS A 178 -9.27 -8.51 -3.70
N ALA A 179 -8.77 -7.50 -2.98
CA ALA A 179 -8.33 -6.25 -3.57
C ALA A 179 -7.22 -6.47 -4.62
N SER A 180 -6.25 -7.33 -4.33
CA SER A 180 -5.17 -7.66 -5.28
C SER A 180 -5.69 -8.34 -6.54
N LEU A 181 -6.55 -9.35 -6.41
CA LEU A 181 -7.10 -10.08 -7.56
C LEU A 181 -8.01 -9.19 -8.41
N ASP A 182 -8.84 -8.35 -7.78
CA ASP A 182 -9.71 -7.43 -8.48
C ASP A 182 -8.97 -6.26 -9.15
N ALA A 183 -7.79 -5.89 -8.62
CA ALA A 183 -6.88 -4.96 -9.31
C ALA A 183 -6.42 -5.52 -10.65
N LEU A 184 -6.13 -6.83 -10.73
CA LEU A 184 -5.81 -7.49 -11.98
C LEU A 184 -6.97 -7.44 -12.97
N ARG A 185 -8.19 -7.78 -12.52
CA ARG A 185 -9.41 -7.64 -13.34
C ARG A 185 -9.60 -6.24 -13.87
N ALA A 186 -9.48 -5.23 -12.98
CA ALA A 186 -9.61 -3.83 -13.38
C ALA A 186 -8.51 -3.42 -14.37
N THR A 187 -7.28 -3.88 -14.17
CA THR A 187 -6.16 -3.56 -15.05
C THR A 187 -6.33 -4.18 -16.44
N LEU A 188 -6.72 -5.46 -16.52
CA LEU A 188 -6.99 -6.15 -17.78
C LEU A 188 -8.16 -5.51 -18.54
N ASN A 189 -9.20 -5.05 -17.83
CA ASN A 189 -10.39 -4.39 -18.39
C ASN A 189 -10.18 -2.91 -18.71
N PHE A 190 -8.98 -2.37 -18.53
CA PHE A 190 -8.69 -0.96 -18.84
C PHE A 190 -8.26 -0.82 -20.31
N ASP A 191 -9.19 -0.54 -21.20
CA ASP A 191 -9.03 -0.49 -22.66
C ASP A 191 -7.79 0.27 -23.16
N THR A 192 -7.32 1.25 -22.38
CA THR A 192 -6.14 2.05 -22.71
C THR A 192 -4.87 1.20 -22.82
N LEU A 193 -4.80 0.04 -22.13
CA LEU A 193 -3.59 -0.78 -22.06
C LEU A 193 -3.50 -1.80 -23.20
N LYS A 194 -4.62 -2.15 -23.84
CA LYS A 194 -4.73 -3.20 -24.87
C LYS A 194 -4.23 -4.58 -24.41
N LEU A 195 -4.25 -4.84 -23.10
CA LEU A 195 -3.98 -6.16 -22.53
C LEU A 195 -5.11 -7.13 -22.92
N GLN A 196 -4.78 -8.41 -23.03
CA GLN A 196 -5.74 -9.47 -23.30
C GLN A 196 -6.09 -10.23 -22.02
N PRO A 197 -7.29 -10.81 -21.90
CA PRO A 197 -7.70 -11.53 -20.69
C PRO A 197 -6.79 -12.72 -20.34
N ASP A 198 -6.11 -13.32 -21.32
CA ASP A 198 -5.21 -14.46 -21.16
C ASP A 198 -3.73 -14.08 -21.09
N ASP A 199 -3.40 -12.80 -21.05
CA ASP A 199 -2.01 -12.36 -20.89
C ASP A 199 -1.43 -12.89 -19.58
N PRO A 200 -0.17 -13.37 -19.58
CA PRO A 200 0.45 -13.91 -18.39
C PRO A 200 0.73 -12.81 -17.36
N ILE A 201 0.38 -13.12 -16.12
CA ILE A 201 0.50 -12.24 -14.96
C ILE A 201 1.49 -12.83 -13.96
N VAL A 202 2.35 -11.99 -13.39
CA VAL A 202 3.19 -12.34 -12.23
C VAL A 202 2.84 -11.44 -11.06
N GLY A 203 2.70 -12.02 -9.88
CA GLY A 203 2.54 -11.28 -8.61
C GLY A 203 3.88 -11.19 -7.87
N ILE A 204 4.21 -10.00 -7.37
CA ILE A 204 5.44 -9.75 -6.60
C ILE A 204 5.10 -8.98 -5.33
N GLY A 205 5.67 -9.40 -4.19
CA GLY A 205 5.52 -8.69 -2.91
C GLY A 205 6.63 -9.01 -1.94
N TYR A 206 6.90 -8.08 -1.03
CA TYR A 206 7.82 -8.28 0.08
C TYR A 206 7.16 -7.86 1.40
N SER A 207 7.43 -8.57 2.50
CA SER A 207 6.91 -8.28 3.84
C SER A 207 5.37 -8.17 3.84
N GLY A 208 4.77 -7.02 4.18
CA GLY A 208 3.33 -6.79 4.11
C GLY A 208 2.74 -6.97 2.71
N GLY A 209 3.48 -6.57 1.67
CA GLY A 209 3.12 -6.86 0.28
C GLY A 209 3.15 -8.36 -0.06
N ALA A 210 4.09 -9.13 0.53
CA ALA A 210 4.11 -10.58 0.37
C ALA A 210 2.97 -11.27 1.13
N MET A 211 2.50 -10.71 2.23
CA MET A 211 1.29 -11.16 2.91
C MET A 211 0.07 -11.00 1.99
N ALA A 212 -0.09 -9.84 1.36
CA ALA A 212 -1.16 -9.60 0.39
C ALA A 212 -1.09 -10.57 -0.80
N GLY A 213 0.12 -10.78 -1.37
CA GLY A 213 0.35 -11.73 -2.45
C GLY A 213 0.07 -13.18 -2.06
N GLY A 214 0.40 -13.58 -0.83
CA GLY A 214 0.10 -14.91 -0.30
C GLY A 214 -1.41 -15.18 -0.23
N TRP A 215 -2.17 -14.21 0.24
CA TRP A 215 -3.63 -14.30 0.26
C TRP A 215 -4.24 -14.26 -1.15
N ALA A 216 -3.73 -13.40 -2.04
CA ALA A 216 -4.15 -13.42 -3.44
C ALA A 216 -3.87 -14.78 -4.10
N ALA A 217 -2.70 -15.38 -3.85
CA ALA A 217 -2.37 -16.71 -4.36
C ALA A 217 -3.28 -17.80 -3.78
N SER A 218 -3.59 -17.73 -2.49
CA SER A 218 -4.47 -18.70 -1.81
C SER A 218 -5.92 -18.63 -2.29
N LEU A 219 -6.40 -17.44 -2.63
CA LEU A 219 -7.77 -17.21 -3.09
C LEU A 219 -7.93 -17.35 -4.61
N HIS A 220 -6.84 -17.36 -5.38
CA HIS A 220 -6.86 -17.30 -6.84
C HIS A 220 -7.80 -18.35 -7.46
N ASP A 221 -7.62 -19.62 -7.15
CA ASP A 221 -8.40 -20.70 -7.75
C ASP A 221 -9.89 -20.64 -7.43
N SER A 222 -10.27 -20.15 -6.26
CA SER A 222 -11.66 -20.10 -5.83
C SER A 222 -12.36 -18.78 -6.18
N TYR A 223 -11.63 -17.68 -6.23
CA TYR A 223 -12.20 -16.33 -6.40
C TYR A 223 -11.95 -15.72 -7.78
N ALA A 224 -10.85 -16.06 -8.44
CA ALA A 224 -10.39 -15.40 -9.67
C ALA A 224 -9.70 -16.38 -10.64
N SER A 225 -10.21 -17.59 -10.77
CA SER A 225 -9.62 -18.67 -11.60
C SER A 225 -9.52 -18.35 -13.09
N GLU A 226 -10.21 -17.32 -13.56
CA GLU A 226 -10.12 -16.83 -14.94
C GLU A 226 -8.86 -16.00 -15.22
N LEU A 227 -8.13 -15.55 -14.19
CA LEU A 227 -6.90 -14.78 -14.35
C LEU A 227 -5.71 -15.72 -14.64
N ASN A 228 -4.95 -15.45 -15.70
CA ASN A 228 -3.78 -16.24 -16.05
C ASN A 228 -2.54 -15.86 -15.21
N VAL A 229 -2.60 -16.10 -13.89
CA VAL A 229 -1.45 -15.86 -13.01
C VAL A 229 -0.47 -17.02 -13.10
N VAL A 230 0.67 -16.80 -13.76
CA VAL A 230 1.67 -17.82 -14.03
C VAL A 230 2.72 -17.99 -12.92
N GLY A 231 2.75 -17.09 -11.93
CA GLY A 231 3.68 -17.21 -10.81
C GLY A 231 3.61 -16.08 -9.79
N TRP A 232 4.11 -16.38 -8.60
CA TRP A 232 4.23 -15.46 -7.47
C TRP A 232 5.68 -15.44 -6.96
N ALA A 233 6.21 -14.25 -6.74
CA ALA A 233 7.52 -14.05 -6.13
C ALA A 233 7.33 -13.27 -4.81
N LEU A 234 7.28 -13.99 -3.70
CA LEU A 234 6.94 -13.46 -2.38
C LEU A 234 8.11 -13.65 -1.41
N GLY A 235 8.58 -12.55 -0.83
CA GLY A 235 9.72 -12.55 0.09
C GLY A 235 9.38 -12.01 1.47
N GLY A 236 10.00 -12.57 2.52
CA GLY A 236 9.79 -12.10 3.90
C GLY A 236 8.35 -12.20 4.38
N THR A 237 7.59 -13.16 3.88
CA THR A 237 6.15 -13.30 4.11
C THR A 237 5.84 -13.61 5.57
N PRO A 238 5.04 -12.80 6.28
CA PRO A 238 4.54 -13.11 7.61
C PRO A 238 3.43 -14.16 7.51
N SER A 239 3.79 -15.41 7.23
CA SER A 239 2.88 -16.53 6.97
C SER A 239 2.19 -17.09 8.23
N ASN A 240 2.64 -16.70 9.40
CA ASN A 240 2.05 -17.03 10.70
C ASN A 240 1.90 -15.74 11.50
N LEU A 241 0.70 -15.13 11.43
CA LEU A 241 0.44 -13.84 12.06
C LEU A 241 0.56 -13.89 13.58
N THR A 242 0.12 -15.00 14.22
CA THR A 242 0.35 -15.21 15.68
C THR A 242 1.84 -15.21 16.02
N GLY A 243 2.66 -15.92 15.25
CA GLY A 243 4.11 -15.96 15.44
C GLY A 243 4.76 -14.61 15.19
N THR A 244 4.35 -13.92 14.14
CA THR A 244 4.80 -12.56 13.81
C THR A 244 4.44 -11.58 14.92
N PHE A 245 3.18 -11.58 15.37
CA PHE A 245 2.75 -10.76 16.49
C PHE A 245 3.63 -10.96 17.72
N ARG A 246 3.83 -12.22 18.15
CA ARG A 246 4.66 -12.53 19.31
C ARG A 246 6.11 -12.08 19.13
N GLY A 247 6.63 -12.16 17.92
CA GLY A 247 8.00 -11.78 17.60
C GLY A 247 8.27 -10.29 17.64
N VAL A 248 7.27 -9.45 17.34
CA VAL A 248 7.43 -7.98 17.30
C VAL A 248 6.85 -7.28 18.53
N ASN A 249 5.85 -7.86 19.18
CA ASN A 249 5.13 -7.26 20.32
C ASN A 249 6.09 -7.00 21.50
N GLY A 250 6.06 -5.78 22.04
CA GLY A 250 6.96 -5.37 23.11
C GLY A 250 8.40 -5.06 22.68
N GLY A 251 8.71 -5.12 21.38
CA GLY A 251 10.04 -4.84 20.82
C GLY A 251 10.09 -3.57 19.98
N LEU A 252 11.19 -3.43 19.23
CA LEU A 252 11.42 -2.28 18.35
C LEU A 252 10.31 -2.10 17.28
N PHE A 253 9.76 -3.20 16.80
CA PHE A 253 8.73 -3.25 15.76
C PHE A 253 7.33 -3.51 16.32
N ALA A 254 7.10 -3.23 17.60
CA ALA A 254 5.82 -3.46 18.27
C ALA A 254 4.64 -2.73 17.61
N GLY A 255 4.90 -1.62 16.92
CA GLY A 255 3.88 -0.89 16.15
C GLY A 255 3.15 -1.75 15.14
N PHE A 256 3.78 -2.76 14.54
CA PHE A 256 3.11 -3.69 13.63
C PHE A 256 2.08 -4.60 14.34
N SER A 257 2.32 -4.99 15.60
CA SER A 257 1.31 -5.74 16.35
C SER A 257 0.09 -4.87 16.66
N VAL A 258 0.31 -3.59 17.00
CA VAL A 258 -0.77 -2.62 17.23
C VAL A 258 -1.56 -2.37 15.95
N ALA A 259 -0.86 -2.11 14.83
CA ALA A 259 -1.49 -1.89 13.52
C ALA A 259 -2.26 -3.13 13.04
N GLY A 260 -1.74 -4.34 13.29
CA GLY A 260 -2.44 -5.58 12.96
C GLY A 260 -3.76 -5.72 13.71
N ILE A 261 -3.78 -5.45 15.01
CA ILE A 261 -5.02 -5.44 15.80
C ILE A 261 -5.98 -4.35 15.30
N ALA A 262 -5.48 -3.14 15.00
CA ALA A 262 -6.31 -2.06 14.47
C ALA A 262 -6.98 -2.46 13.15
N GLY A 263 -6.26 -3.08 12.22
CA GLY A 263 -6.82 -3.54 10.96
C GLY A 263 -7.88 -4.63 11.10
N LEU A 264 -7.72 -5.55 12.05
CA LEU A 264 -8.76 -6.53 12.37
C LEU A 264 -10.00 -5.88 13.00
N VAL A 265 -9.81 -4.92 13.91
CA VAL A 265 -10.90 -4.12 14.51
C VAL A 265 -11.70 -3.38 13.43
N ASP A 266 -11.02 -2.80 12.44
CA ASP A 266 -11.67 -2.03 11.37
C ASP A 266 -12.39 -2.93 10.34
N SER A 267 -12.02 -4.22 10.29
CA SER A 267 -12.53 -5.17 9.28
C SER A 267 -13.64 -6.09 9.79
N TYR A 268 -13.62 -6.45 11.06
CA TYR A 268 -14.48 -7.48 11.64
C TYR A 268 -15.30 -6.93 12.81
N PRO A 269 -16.61 -6.76 12.66
CA PRO A 269 -17.48 -6.23 13.75
C PRO A 269 -17.34 -7.00 15.07
N GLU A 270 -17.24 -8.34 15.01
CA GLU A 270 -17.07 -9.17 16.19
C GLU A 270 -15.72 -8.98 16.91
N VAL A 271 -14.67 -8.59 16.16
CA VAL A 271 -13.37 -8.22 16.73
C VAL A 271 -13.45 -6.84 17.36
N ASN A 272 -14.11 -5.89 16.69
CA ASN A 272 -14.34 -4.55 17.23
C ASN A 272 -15.11 -4.60 18.57
N ASP A 273 -16.19 -5.39 18.64
CA ASP A 273 -16.97 -5.56 19.86
C ASP A 273 -16.12 -6.20 20.98
N TYR A 274 -15.34 -7.22 20.66
CA TYR A 274 -14.46 -7.87 21.63
C TYR A 274 -13.38 -6.93 22.14
N ILE A 275 -12.60 -6.32 21.24
CA ILE A 275 -11.54 -5.39 21.60
C ILE A 275 -12.13 -4.21 22.39
N GLY A 276 -13.25 -3.64 21.94
CA GLY A 276 -13.94 -2.55 22.66
C GLY A 276 -14.32 -2.90 24.08
N SER A 277 -14.56 -4.18 24.39
CA SER A 277 -14.90 -4.65 25.76
C SER A 277 -13.68 -4.83 26.67
N VAL A 278 -12.46 -4.95 26.11
CA VAL A 278 -11.24 -5.29 26.87
C VAL A 278 -10.13 -4.27 26.75
N ILE A 279 -10.23 -3.33 25.80
CA ILE A 279 -9.18 -2.33 25.55
C ILE A 279 -9.16 -1.28 26.67
N THR A 280 -7.98 -0.87 27.08
CA THR A 280 -7.80 0.24 28.02
C THR A 280 -7.69 1.57 27.26
N PRO A 281 -7.77 2.74 27.93
CA PRO A 281 -7.49 4.03 27.29
C PRO A 281 -6.13 4.07 26.58
N ALA A 282 -5.06 3.55 27.18
CA ALA A 282 -3.74 3.51 26.56
C ALA A 282 -3.69 2.59 25.34
N GLY A 283 -4.42 1.46 25.38
CA GLY A 283 -4.57 0.60 24.21
C GLY A 283 -5.33 1.27 23.08
N ASN A 284 -6.41 1.98 23.39
CA ASN A 284 -7.17 2.74 22.42
C ASN A 284 -6.33 3.86 21.77
N ASP A 285 -5.55 4.60 22.56
CA ASP A 285 -4.64 5.63 22.05
C ASP A 285 -3.59 5.03 21.11
N ALA A 286 -3.08 3.83 21.42
CA ALA A 286 -2.14 3.11 20.56
C ALA A 286 -2.80 2.70 19.22
N LEU A 287 -4.05 2.18 19.23
CA LEU A 287 -4.79 1.90 17.99
C LEU A 287 -5.06 3.17 17.19
N GLN A 288 -5.48 4.26 17.83
CA GLN A 288 -5.72 5.52 17.16
C GLN A 288 -4.44 6.08 16.51
N TYR A 289 -3.30 5.95 17.19
CA TYR A 289 -2.02 6.38 16.65
C TYR A 289 -1.70 5.72 15.29
N THR A 290 -2.06 4.44 15.09
CA THR A 290 -1.83 3.74 13.81
C THR A 290 -2.69 4.29 12.68
N ARG A 291 -3.85 4.89 12.97
CA ARG A 291 -4.77 5.50 12.00
C ARG A 291 -4.39 6.93 11.60
N GLU A 292 -3.33 7.46 12.19
CA GLU A 292 -2.84 8.84 11.95
C GLU A 292 -1.41 8.87 11.42
N HIS A 293 -0.72 7.71 11.38
CA HIS A 293 0.69 7.63 11.02
C HIS A 293 0.95 6.53 9.99
N CYS A 294 1.85 6.81 9.06
CA CYS A 294 2.37 5.79 8.15
C CYS A 294 3.40 4.89 8.85
N MET A 295 3.82 3.84 8.16
CA MET A 295 4.64 2.76 8.69
C MET A 295 5.82 3.22 9.57
N MET A 296 6.64 4.16 9.09
CA MET A 296 7.79 4.63 9.89
C MET A 296 7.37 5.38 11.16
N GLY A 297 6.28 6.17 11.09
CA GLY A 297 5.70 6.81 12.28
C GLY A 297 5.22 5.76 13.29
N ILE A 298 4.54 4.71 12.83
CA ILE A 298 4.09 3.59 13.67
C ILE A 298 5.28 2.87 14.31
N VAL A 299 6.32 2.54 13.55
CA VAL A 299 7.52 1.87 14.06
C VAL A 299 8.22 2.73 15.11
N VAL A 300 8.39 4.02 14.86
CA VAL A 300 9.12 4.91 15.82
C VAL A 300 8.25 5.26 17.02
N GLY A 301 6.97 5.54 16.83
CA GLY A 301 6.09 6.04 17.89
C GLY A 301 5.57 4.95 18.84
N LEU A 302 5.52 3.70 18.40
CA LEU A 302 4.96 2.58 19.18
C LEU A 302 6.02 1.53 19.56
N GLN A 303 7.30 1.92 19.64
CA GLN A 303 8.35 1.04 20.14
C GLN A 303 8.04 0.56 21.55
N ASN A 304 8.31 -0.72 21.80
CA ASN A 304 8.15 -1.37 23.10
C ASN A 304 6.70 -1.44 23.64
N VAL A 305 5.69 -1.03 22.84
CA VAL A 305 4.28 -1.26 23.18
C VAL A 305 4.03 -2.75 23.23
N ASN A 306 3.42 -3.23 24.31
CA ASN A 306 3.09 -4.65 24.48
C ASN A 306 1.59 -4.82 24.70
N MET A 307 0.86 -5.15 23.62
CA MET A 307 -0.59 -5.31 23.64
C MET A 307 -1.08 -6.51 24.49
N THR A 308 -0.17 -7.37 24.94
CA THR A 308 -0.53 -8.46 25.86
C THR A 308 -0.40 -8.10 27.35
N LEU A 309 -0.05 -6.85 27.65
CA LEU A 309 -0.08 -6.32 29.02
C LEU A 309 -1.45 -5.76 29.37
N ASP A 310 -1.89 -5.95 30.60
CA ASP A 310 -3.17 -5.44 31.11
C ASP A 310 -3.27 -3.90 31.09
N SER A 311 -2.12 -3.21 30.95
CA SER A 311 -2.09 -1.77 30.74
C SER A 311 -2.65 -1.33 29.36
N PHE A 312 -2.66 -2.23 28.37
CA PHE A 312 -3.17 -1.97 27.03
C PHE A 312 -4.46 -2.74 26.72
N VAL A 313 -4.53 -4.01 27.11
CA VAL A 313 -5.71 -4.87 26.90
C VAL A 313 -5.94 -5.67 28.17
N SER A 314 -7.09 -5.52 28.82
CA SER A 314 -7.47 -6.31 30.00
C SER A 314 -7.44 -7.80 29.66
N ASN A 315 -6.73 -8.61 30.44
CA ASN A 315 -6.45 -10.02 30.14
C ASN A 315 -5.70 -10.21 28.79
N GLY A 316 -4.81 -9.28 28.43
CA GLY A 316 -4.10 -9.27 27.15
C GLY A 316 -3.28 -10.54 26.86
N ASN A 317 -2.90 -11.31 27.89
CA ASN A 317 -2.26 -12.62 27.73
C ASN A 317 -3.12 -13.66 27.01
N THR A 318 -4.45 -13.47 26.95
CA THR A 318 -5.39 -14.33 26.21
C THR A 318 -5.75 -13.78 24.83
N LEU A 319 -5.33 -12.57 24.48
CA LEU A 319 -5.69 -11.87 23.26
C LEU A 319 -5.55 -12.75 22.00
N LEU A 320 -4.38 -13.40 21.84
CA LEU A 320 -4.07 -14.21 20.65
C LEU A 320 -4.74 -15.59 20.66
N THR A 321 -5.35 -15.99 21.77
CA THR A 321 -6.04 -17.27 21.92
C THR A 321 -7.55 -17.13 22.02
N ASP A 322 -8.04 -15.87 22.01
CA ASP A 322 -9.49 -15.64 21.97
C ASP A 322 -10.07 -16.17 20.66
N LYS A 323 -11.24 -16.83 20.77
CA LYS A 323 -11.89 -17.49 19.64
C LYS A 323 -12.34 -16.56 18.51
N LYS A 324 -12.37 -15.25 18.73
CA LYS A 324 -12.68 -14.24 17.71
C LYS A 324 -11.44 -13.73 16.99
N ILE A 325 -10.28 -13.81 17.65
CA ILE A 325 -8.99 -13.32 17.11
C ILE A 325 -8.19 -14.47 16.51
N ALA A 326 -8.05 -15.59 17.23
CA ALA A 326 -7.17 -16.69 16.83
C ALA A 326 -7.43 -17.24 15.40
N PRO A 327 -8.67 -17.35 14.91
CA PRO A 327 -8.93 -17.82 13.54
C PRO A 327 -8.49 -16.86 12.44
N LEU A 328 -8.21 -15.59 12.78
CA LEU A 328 -7.85 -14.54 11.84
C LEU A 328 -6.32 -14.32 11.76
N LEU A 329 -5.57 -14.97 12.65
CA LEU A 329 -4.12 -14.90 12.76
C LEU A 329 -3.47 -16.15 12.17
#